data_b61cdc8b1ad0e8dfd847819dbdac88e8
#
_entry.id   b61cdc8b1ad0e8dfd847819dbdac88e8
#
_cell.length_a   1.000
_cell.length_b   1.000
_cell.length_c   1.000
_cell.angle_alpha   90.00
_cell.angle_beta   90.00
_cell.angle_gamma   90.00
#
_symmetry.space_group_name_H-M   'P 1'
#
loop_
_entity.id
_entity.type
_entity.pdbx_description
1 polymer ?
#
loop_
_entity_poly.entity_id
_entity_poly.type
_entity_poly.pdbx_seq_one_letter_code
_entity_poly.pdbx_strand_id
1 'polypeptide(L)'
;MADEASNPELMEKLVSLCKRRGFVFPSSEIYGGFNGFWDYGPYGCRMKRAVEALWWKEMVETRDNIEGLDSTIIANPTIWKASGHIDQFSDLMTDCKTCKARHRVDQMDDPTTCPACGSKDLTEPKEFNLMMKTFVGPVFDDEHVAYLRAESCQPIFVDFHSVRVAARQKLPFGVAQIGKAFRNEINPRNFTFRSREFTQMEMEFFCDGEDGMKWFEYWKEQRINYYKKLGFSEDNMRIYVHEKLAHYAKAAIDIEVKFPFGWGELEGVHHRGTWDI
;
A
#
# COMPACT_ATOMS: atom_id res chain seq x y z
N MET A 1 -6.01 -18.22 -18.92
CA MET A 1 -4.85 -17.65 -19.63
C MET A 1 -3.62 -18.17 -18.92
N ALA A 2 -2.62 -18.70 -19.64
CA ALA A 2 -1.44 -19.27 -18.99
C ALA A 2 -0.76 -18.19 -18.14
N ASP A 3 -0.55 -18.46 -16.85
CA ASP A 3 0.30 -17.69 -15.98
C ASP A 3 1.68 -17.62 -16.66
N GLU A 4 2.06 -16.42 -17.12
CA GLU A 4 3.41 -16.23 -17.63
C GLU A 4 4.38 -16.49 -16.50
N ALA A 5 5.22 -17.50 -16.70
CA ALA A 5 6.09 -18.06 -15.68
C ALA A 5 6.93 -16.96 -14.98
N SER A 6 6.93 -16.97 -13.66
CA SER A 6 7.85 -16.17 -12.85
C SER A 6 9.30 -16.42 -13.30
N ASN A 7 10.13 -15.37 -13.27
CA ASN A 7 11.56 -15.44 -13.59
C ASN A 7 12.41 -15.15 -12.33
N PRO A 8 12.62 -16.17 -11.47
CA PRO A 8 13.38 -16.01 -10.23
C PRO A 8 14.82 -15.53 -10.46
N GLU A 9 15.46 -16.01 -11.54
CA GLU A 9 16.85 -15.62 -11.87
C GLU A 9 16.95 -14.13 -12.18
N LEU A 10 15.99 -13.58 -12.91
CA LEU A 10 15.93 -12.12 -13.15
C LEU A 10 15.72 -11.36 -11.85
N MET A 11 14.85 -11.87 -10.96
CA MET A 11 14.62 -11.25 -9.65
C MET A 11 15.89 -11.19 -8.80
N GLU A 12 16.66 -12.30 -8.75
CA GLU A 12 17.93 -12.36 -8.03
C GLU A 12 18.96 -11.38 -8.61
N LYS A 13 19.06 -11.28 -9.94
CA LYS A 13 19.93 -10.33 -10.62
C LYS A 13 19.57 -8.87 -10.29
N LEU A 14 18.28 -8.55 -10.27
CA LEU A 14 17.79 -7.21 -9.92
C LEU A 14 18.08 -6.87 -8.45
N VAL A 15 17.79 -7.77 -7.52
CA VAL A 15 18.08 -7.59 -6.10
C VAL A 15 19.58 -7.36 -5.88
N SER A 16 20.43 -8.21 -6.48
CA SER A 16 21.88 -8.08 -6.41
C SER A 16 22.36 -6.75 -6.99
N LEU A 17 21.84 -6.34 -8.14
CA LEU A 17 22.16 -5.05 -8.76
C LEU A 17 21.78 -3.88 -7.85
N CYS A 18 20.56 -3.87 -7.32
CA CYS A 18 20.06 -2.82 -6.46
C CYS A 18 20.92 -2.63 -5.21
N LYS A 19 21.29 -3.72 -4.55
CA LYS A 19 22.17 -3.68 -3.37
C LYS A 19 23.55 -3.16 -3.72
N ARG A 20 24.21 -3.75 -4.72
CA ARG A 20 25.60 -3.39 -5.09
C ARG A 20 25.74 -1.96 -5.62
N ARG A 21 24.70 -1.43 -6.26
CA ARG A 21 24.71 -0.08 -6.84
C ARG A 21 24.13 0.99 -5.91
N GLY A 22 23.72 0.62 -4.70
CA GLY A 22 23.22 1.56 -3.71
C GLY A 22 21.85 2.14 -4.07
N PHE A 23 20.99 1.31 -4.63
CA PHE A 23 19.55 1.64 -4.75
C PHE A 23 18.83 1.37 -3.44
N VAL A 24 19.00 0.17 -2.89
CA VAL A 24 18.31 -0.27 -1.67
C VAL A 24 19.22 -1.14 -0.84
N PHE A 25 19.19 -0.95 0.47
CA PHE A 25 19.90 -1.76 1.46
C PHE A 25 18.90 -2.39 2.44
N PRO A 26 19.17 -3.58 2.99
CA PRO A 26 18.46 -4.05 4.18
C PRO A 26 18.63 -3.05 5.32
N SER A 27 17.55 -2.64 5.96
CA SER A 27 17.67 -1.72 7.10
C SER A 27 18.43 -2.38 8.25
N SER A 28 19.33 -1.62 8.87
CA SER A 28 20.14 -2.08 10.02
C SER A 28 20.99 -3.33 9.73
N GLU A 29 21.50 -3.48 8.52
CA GLU A 29 22.22 -4.68 8.05
C GLU A 29 23.43 -5.04 8.93
N ILE A 30 24.14 -4.04 9.48
CA ILE A 30 25.29 -4.26 10.38
C ILE A 30 24.92 -4.98 11.70
N TYR A 31 23.63 -5.00 12.05
CA TYR A 31 23.08 -5.71 13.21
C TYR A 31 22.30 -6.97 12.83
N GLY A 32 22.45 -7.47 11.60
CA GLY A 32 21.75 -8.65 11.09
C GLY A 32 20.51 -8.32 10.25
N GLY A 33 20.22 -7.04 10.06
CA GLY A 33 19.07 -6.57 9.29
C GLY A 33 17.74 -6.65 10.04
N PHE A 34 16.71 -6.05 9.45
CA PHE A 34 15.35 -6.12 9.97
C PHE A 34 14.39 -6.45 8.82
N ASN A 35 13.82 -7.64 8.84
CA ASN A 35 13.06 -8.18 7.72
C ASN A 35 11.87 -7.30 7.35
N GLY A 36 11.73 -7.01 6.06
CA GLY A 36 10.64 -6.16 5.52
C GLY A 36 10.86 -4.66 5.69
N PHE A 37 12.06 -4.23 6.10
CA PHE A 37 12.47 -2.83 6.17
C PHE A 37 13.67 -2.58 5.27
N TRP A 38 13.62 -1.46 4.54
CA TRP A 38 14.60 -1.16 3.49
C TRP A 38 15.01 0.31 3.54
N ASP A 39 16.31 0.56 3.45
CA ASP A 39 16.88 1.89 3.34
C ASP A 39 17.17 2.21 1.86
N TYR A 40 16.70 3.35 1.37
CA TYR A 40 17.04 3.81 0.02
C TYR A 40 18.44 4.42 0.02
N GLY A 41 19.36 3.81 -0.70
CA GLY A 41 20.72 4.30 -0.90
C GLY A 41 20.76 5.51 -1.86
N PRO A 42 21.97 6.02 -2.20
CA PRO A 42 22.10 7.26 -2.97
C PRO A 42 21.36 7.28 -4.31
N TYR A 43 21.41 6.18 -5.06
CA TYR A 43 20.68 6.09 -6.34
C TYR A 43 19.18 5.86 -6.14
N GLY A 44 18.81 5.01 -5.19
CA GLY A 44 17.40 4.77 -4.85
C GLY A 44 16.71 6.02 -4.32
N CYS A 45 17.39 6.81 -3.49
CA CYS A 45 16.87 8.08 -3.00
C CYS A 45 16.61 9.07 -4.15
N ARG A 46 17.55 9.20 -5.10
CA ARG A 46 17.36 10.07 -6.27
C ARG A 46 16.18 9.61 -7.13
N MET A 47 16.09 8.31 -7.42
CA MET A 47 14.99 7.75 -8.21
C MET A 47 13.65 7.95 -7.51
N LYS A 48 13.56 7.62 -6.22
CA LYS A 48 12.36 7.81 -5.40
C LYS A 48 11.89 9.27 -5.42
N ARG A 49 12.80 10.22 -5.17
CA ARG A 49 12.50 11.66 -5.22
C ARG A 49 12.03 12.14 -6.59
N ALA A 50 12.59 11.61 -7.67
CA ALA A 50 12.18 11.96 -9.02
C ALA A 50 10.74 11.46 -9.32
N VAL A 51 10.40 10.24 -8.89
CA VAL A 51 9.04 9.69 -9.03
C VAL A 51 8.05 10.48 -8.18
N GLU A 52 8.36 10.76 -6.92
CA GLU A 52 7.52 11.57 -6.02
C GLU A 52 7.29 12.98 -6.59
N ALA A 53 8.35 13.65 -7.10
CA ALA A 53 8.25 14.98 -7.67
C ALA A 53 7.39 15.00 -8.95
N LEU A 54 7.54 14.00 -9.82
CA LEU A 54 6.69 13.89 -11.01
C LEU A 54 5.22 13.68 -10.63
N TRP A 55 4.95 12.78 -9.66
CA TRP A 55 3.61 12.52 -9.19
C TRP A 55 2.98 13.78 -8.57
N TRP A 56 3.72 14.47 -7.69
CA TRP A 56 3.27 15.71 -7.05
C TRP A 56 2.94 16.80 -8.08
N LYS A 57 3.83 16.96 -9.06
CA LYS A 57 3.61 17.90 -10.16
C LYS A 57 2.33 17.59 -10.94
N GLU A 58 2.13 16.32 -11.33
CA GLU A 58 0.97 15.89 -12.14
C GLU A 58 -0.34 15.92 -11.35
N MET A 59 -0.28 15.67 -10.03
CA MET A 59 -1.47 15.60 -9.19
C MET A 59 -1.85 16.94 -8.56
N VAL A 60 -0.87 17.71 -8.09
CA VAL A 60 -1.11 18.91 -7.29
C VAL A 60 -0.78 20.19 -8.07
N GLU A 61 0.47 20.33 -8.53
CA GLU A 61 0.96 21.62 -9.04
C GLU A 61 0.34 22.04 -10.38
N THR A 62 -0.08 21.09 -11.22
CA THR A 62 -0.67 21.36 -12.54
C THR A 62 -2.20 21.43 -12.54
N ARG A 63 -2.82 21.42 -11.34
CA ARG A 63 -4.27 21.39 -11.18
C ARG A 63 -4.73 22.44 -10.18
N ASP A 64 -5.79 23.16 -10.52
CA ASP A 64 -6.35 24.20 -9.64
C ASP A 64 -7.29 23.64 -8.56
N ASN A 65 -7.66 22.37 -8.66
CA ASN A 65 -8.64 21.73 -7.80
C ASN A 65 -8.07 20.52 -7.06
N ILE A 66 -6.77 20.45 -6.84
CA ILE A 66 -6.14 19.45 -5.98
C ILE A 66 -5.26 20.17 -4.96
N GLU A 67 -5.53 19.92 -3.69
CA GLU A 67 -4.78 20.48 -2.57
C GLU A 67 -3.78 19.47 -2.00
N GLY A 68 -2.66 19.97 -1.52
CA GLY A 68 -1.66 19.15 -0.83
C GLY A 68 -1.94 19.03 0.65
N LEU A 69 -1.70 17.85 1.23
CA LEU A 69 -1.74 17.57 2.65
C LEU A 69 -0.47 16.83 3.08
N ASP A 70 0.03 17.09 4.27
CA ASP A 70 1.09 16.32 4.92
C ASP A 70 0.63 15.99 6.36
N SER A 71 -0.08 14.89 6.50
CA SER A 71 -0.64 14.46 7.77
C SER A 71 0.34 13.65 8.62
N THR A 72 0.09 13.62 9.92
CA THR A 72 0.93 12.86 10.87
C THR A 72 0.86 11.35 10.62
N ILE A 73 1.97 10.66 10.91
CA ILE A 73 2.05 9.19 10.85
C ILE A 73 1.26 8.56 11.99
N ILE A 74 1.35 9.14 13.19
CA ILE A 74 0.62 8.71 14.37
C ILE A 74 -0.59 9.62 14.52
N ALA A 75 -1.79 9.03 14.50
CA ALA A 75 -3.05 9.74 14.60
C ALA A 75 -3.89 9.16 15.75
N ASN A 76 -4.99 9.83 16.07
CA ASN A 76 -5.91 9.36 17.11
C ASN A 76 -6.42 7.94 16.77
N PRO A 77 -6.36 6.97 17.69
CA PRO A 77 -6.80 5.60 17.45
C PRO A 77 -8.25 5.47 16.96
N THR A 78 -9.11 6.44 17.27
CA THR A 78 -10.50 6.47 16.82
C THR A 78 -10.63 6.45 15.29
N ILE A 79 -9.65 7.02 14.57
CA ILE A 79 -9.62 6.99 13.09
C ILE A 79 -9.60 5.55 12.60
N TRP A 80 -8.71 4.72 13.17
CA TRP A 80 -8.52 3.34 12.79
C TRP A 80 -9.66 2.42 13.25
N LYS A 81 -10.34 2.80 14.32
CA LYS A 81 -11.56 2.12 14.75
C LYS A 81 -12.73 2.45 13.82
N ALA A 82 -12.92 3.72 13.50
CA ALA A 82 -14.01 4.16 12.60
C ALA A 82 -13.89 3.58 11.19
N SER A 83 -12.67 3.50 10.66
CA SER A 83 -12.38 2.92 9.35
C SER A 83 -12.35 1.38 9.34
N GLY A 84 -12.51 0.72 10.50
CA GLY A 84 -12.50 -0.75 10.62
C GLY A 84 -11.12 -1.40 10.65
N HIS A 85 -10.02 -0.65 10.56
CA HIS A 85 -8.67 -1.22 10.55
C HIS A 85 -8.31 -1.96 11.83
N ILE A 86 -8.80 -1.51 12.99
CA ILE A 86 -8.52 -2.20 14.25
C ILE A 86 -9.21 -3.56 14.29
N ASP A 87 -10.41 -3.66 13.73
CA ASP A 87 -11.26 -4.83 13.88
C ASP A 87 -11.18 -5.81 12.70
N GLN A 88 -10.86 -5.34 11.49
CA GLN A 88 -10.98 -6.13 10.24
C GLN A 88 -9.69 -6.20 9.42
N PHE A 89 -8.69 -5.37 9.71
CA PHE A 89 -7.43 -5.38 8.96
C PHE A 89 -6.51 -6.47 9.47
N SER A 90 -6.93 -7.73 9.28
CA SER A 90 -6.24 -8.92 9.77
C SER A 90 -6.08 -9.96 8.68
N ASP A 91 -4.99 -10.73 8.78
CA ASP A 91 -4.74 -11.92 7.99
C ASP A 91 -4.90 -13.16 8.88
N LEU A 92 -5.42 -14.25 8.32
CA LEU A 92 -5.41 -15.55 8.99
C LEU A 92 -4.02 -16.16 8.91
N MET A 93 -3.45 -16.46 10.07
CA MET A 93 -2.11 -16.98 10.23
C MET A 93 -2.10 -18.34 10.91
N THR A 94 -1.27 -19.26 10.43
CA THR A 94 -0.96 -20.53 11.08
C THR A 94 0.54 -20.71 11.26
N ASP A 95 0.98 -21.32 12.35
CA ASP A 95 2.36 -21.68 12.64
C ASP A 95 2.58 -23.19 12.43
N CYS A 96 3.64 -23.56 11.74
CA CYS A 96 4.07 -24.95 11.69
C CYS A 96 4.78 -25.33 12.99
N LYS A 97 4.26 -26.32 13.72
CA LYS A 97 4.88 -26.77 14.97
C LYS A 97 6.18 -27.52 14.77
N THR A 98 6.43 -28.05 13.56
CA THR A 98 7.63 -28.79 13.19
C THR A 98 8.80 -27.86 12.84
N CYS A 99 8.65 -26.99 11.81
CA CYS A 99 9.74 -26.14 11.34
C CYS A 99 9.67 -24.69 11.86
N LYS A 100 8.65 -24.38 12.66
CA LYS A 100 8.39 -23.02 13.22
C LYS A 100 8.15 -21.93 12.19
N ALA A 101 7.97 -22.31 10.92
CA ALA A 101 7.61 -21.37 9.89
C ALA A 101 6.16 -20.88 10.06
N ARG A 102 5.94 -19.63 9.71
CA ARG A 102 4.66 -18.92 9.86
C ARG A 102 4.08 -18.65 8.47
N HIS A 103 2.81 -18.96 8.29
CA HIS A 103 2.16 -18.88 6.98
C HIS A 103 0.82 -18.15 7.06
N ARG A 104 0.50 -17.40 6.02
CA ARG A 104 -0.86 -16.91 5.80
C ARG A 104 -1.69 -18.02 5.17
N VAL A 105 -2.85 -18.29 5.73
CA VAL A 105 -3.72 -19.40 5.30
C VAL A 105 -4.23 -19.20 3.87
N ASP A 106 -4.56 -17.96 3.50
CA ASP A 106 -5.03 -17.59 2.16
C ASP A 106 -3.97 -17.71 1.05
N GLN A 107 -2.70 -17.91 1.42
CA GLN A 107 -1.56 -18.07 0.49
C GLN A 107 -1.03 -19.51 0.44
N MET A 108 -1.70 -20.43 1.11
CA MET A 108 -1.35 -21.84 1.10
C MET A 108 -2.22 -22.57 0.07
N ASP A 109 -1.59 -23.35 -0.82
CA ASP A 109 -2.32 -24.21 -1.78
C ASP A 109 -3.15 -25.27 -1.03
N ASP A 110 -2.59 -25.81 0.04
CA ASP A 110 -3.27 -26.69 0.99
C ASP A 110 -3.14 -26.14 2.43
N PRO A 111 -4.23 -25.60 3.02
CA PRO A 111 -4.19 -25.01 4.36
C PRO A 111 -3.90 -26.04 5.48
N THR A 112 -3.89 -27.33 5.17
CA THR A 112 -3.58 -28.41 6.12
C THR A 112 -2.13 -28.86 6.10
N THR A 113 -1.32 -28.38 5.14
CA THR A 113 0.05 -28.85 4.94
C THR A 113 1.01 -27.66 4.89
N CYS A 114 2.08 -27.71 5.68
CA CYS A 114 3.12 -26.67 5.73
C CYS A 114 3.84 -26.57 4.37
N PRO A 115 3.81 -25.41 3.68
CA PRO A 115 4.52 -25.24 2.39
C PRO A 115 6.04 -25.36 2.51
N ALA A 116 6.60 -25.11 3.70
CA ALA A 116 8.06 -25.11 3.91
C ALA A 116 8.63 -26.50 4.18
N CYS A 117 7.91 -27.40 4.86
CA CYS A 117 8.46 -28.71 5.26
C CYS A 117 7.52 -29.90 5.05
N GLY A 118 6.31 -29.70 4.51
CA GLY A 118 5.35 -30.75 4.25
C GLY A 118 4.65 -31.34 5.49
N SER A 119 4.89 -30.79 6.69
CA SER A 119 4.26 -31.25 7.92
C SER A 119 2.79 -30.87 7.96
N LYS A 120 1.95 -31.74 8.52
CA LYS A 120 0.53 -31.47 8.82
C LYS A 120 0.30 -30.95 10.26
N ASP A 121 1.37 -30.85 11.06
CA ASP A 121 1.26 -30.37 12.44
C ASP A 121 1.30 -28.81 12.47
N LEU A 122 0.16 -28.24 12.13
CA LEU A 122 -0.07 -26.80 12.14
C LEU A 122 -0.89 -26.40 13.38
N THR A 123 -0.77 -25.14 13.77
CA THR A 123 -1.68 -24.55 14.77
C THR A 123 -3.03 -24.25 14.13
N GLU A 124 -4.08 -24.14 14.94
CA GLU A 124 -5.33 -23.53 14.49
C GLU A 124 -5.05 -22.12 13.95
N PRO A 125 -5.70 -21.75 12.83
CA PRO A 125 -5.58 -20.40 12.29
C PRO A 125 -5.99 -19.33 13.31
N LYS A 126 -5.20 -18.26 13.38
CA LYS A 126 -5.48 -17.10 14.24
C LYS A 126 -5.46 -15.83 13.42
N GLU A 127 -6.35 -14.92 13.73
CA GLU A 127 -6.30 -13.57 13.18
C GLU A 127 -5.07 -12.83 13.68
N PHE A 128 -4.39 -12.19 12.77
CA PHE A 128 -3.24 -11.35 13.03
C PHE A 128 -3.48 -9.98 12.42
N ASN A 129 -3.72 -8.97 13.27
CA ASN A 129 -3.95 -7.62 12.82
C ASN A 129 -2.66 -6.98 12.29
N LEU A 130 -2.73 -6.38 11.11
CA LEU A 130 -1.59 -5.78 10.42
C LEU A 130 -1.24 -4.37 10.90
N MET A 131 -2.01 -3.78 11.81
CA MET A 131 -1.68 -2.48 12.39
C MET A 131 -0.45 -2.58 13.29
N MET A 132 0.51 -1.67 13.12
CA MET A 132 1.65 -1.55 14.03
C MET A 132 1.28 -0.66 15.22
N LYS A 133 1.31 -1.23 16.41
CA LYS A 133 1.03 -0.53 17.67
C LYS A 133 2.27 0.20 18.19
N THR A 134 2.04 1.34 18.81
CA THR A 134 3.01 2.08 19.61
C THR A 134 2.32 2.70 20.81
N PHE A 135 3.04 3.47 21.62
CA PHE A 135 2.51 4.21 22.77
C PHE A 135 2.90 5.67 22.67
N VAL A 136 2.02 6.56 23.12
CA VAL A 136 2.27 8.00 23.16
C VAL A 136 2.27 8.46 24.63
N GLY A 137 3.34 9.13 25.04
CA GLY A 137 3.54 9.55 26.42
C GLY A 137 4.39 8.57 27.24
N PRO A 138 4.55 8.84 28.55
CA PRO A 138 5.47 8.10 29.41
C PRO A 138 4.92 6.79 29.99
N VAL A 139 3.62 6.51 29.80
CA VAL A 139 2.95 5.35 30.35
C VAL A 139 2.63 4.35 29.24
N PHE A 140 2.84 3.07 29.52
CA PHE A 140 2.63 1.97 28.57
C PHE A 140 1.42 1.14 29.03
N ASP A 141 0.22 1.65 28.74
CA ASP A 141 -1.06 0.99 29.02
C ASP A 141 -2.01 1.13 27.83
N ASP A 142 -3.19 0.53 27.95
CA ASP A 142 -4.18 0.51 26.87
C ASP A 142 -4.77 1.90 26.53
N GLU A 143 -4.72 2.85 27.45
CA GLU A 143 -5.21 4.21 27.23
C GLU A 143 -4.23 5.07 26.38
N HIS A 144 -2.95 4.67 26.37
CA HIS A 144 -1.88 5.36 25.65
C HIS A 144 -1.48 4.66 24.33
N VAL A 145 -2.22 3.62 23.95
CA VAL A 145 -1.99 2.92 22.67
C VAL A 145 -2.25 3.87 21.51
N ALA A 146 -1.32 3.89 20.57
CA ALA A 146 -1.46 4.54 19.28
C ALA A 146 -1.03 3.57 18.17
N TYR A 147 -1.28 3.97 16.92
CA TYR A 147 -0.94 3.15 15.76
C TYR A 147 -0.16 3.97 14.76
N LEU A 148 0.83 3.34 14.14
CA LEU A 148 1.41 3.83 12.90
C LEU A 148 0.38 3.62 11.79
N ARG A 149 0.15 4.62 10.95
CA ARG A 149 -0.88 4.54 9.90
C ARG A 149 -0.59 3.41 8.92
N ALA A 150 -1.61 2.58 8.66
CA ALA A 150 -1.54 1.48 7.70
C ALA A 150 -1.68 1.96 6.25
N GLU A 151 -2.27 3.14 6.08
CA GLU A 151 -2.49 3.82 4.80
C GLU A 151 -2.59 5.34 5.00
N SER A 152 -2.43 6.07 3.93
CA SER A 152 -2.43 7.54 3.96
C SER A 152 -3.76 8.17 3.54
N CYS A 153 -4.78 7.41 3.15
CA CYS A 153 -6.08 7.96 2.75
C CYS A 153 -6.93 8.42 3.94
N GLN A 154 -6.93 7.71 5.06
CA GLN A 154 -7.80 8.04 6.20
C GLN A 154 -7.60 9.46 6.77
N PRO A 155 -6.37 9.96 6.95
CA PRO A 155 -6.17 11.34 7.33
C PRO A 155 -6.73 12.36 6.33
N ILE A 156 -6.78 12.03 5.03
CA ILE A 156 -7.39 12.90 4.02
C ILE A 156 -8.89 13.08 4.31
N PHE A 157 -9.60 12.00 4.62
CA PHE A 157 -11.02 12.07 4.97
C PHE A 157 -11.25 12.87 6.25
N VAL A 158 -10.43 12.67 7.26
CA VAL A 158 -10.50 13.42 8.54
C VAL A 158 -10.32 14.91 8.32
N ASP A 159 -9.35 15.30 7.49
CA ASP A 159 -9.00 16.70 7.25
C ASP A 159 -9.79 17.33 6.08
N PHE A 160 -10.66 16.58 5.42
CA PHE A 160 -11.48 17.05 4.29
C PHE A 160 -12.11 18.42 4.53
N HIS A 161 -12.85 18.57 5.65
CA HIS A 161 -13.53 19.81 5.96
C HIS A 161 -12.55 20.98 6.17
N SER A 162 -11.47 20.75 6.92
CA SER A 162 -10.46 21.75 7.22
C SER A 162 -9.74 22.23 5.95
N VAL A 163 -9.33 21.29 5.08
CA VAL A 163 -8.70 21.63 3.79
C VAL A 163 -9.67 22.40 2.90
N ARG A 164 -10.92 21.92 2.76
CA ARG A 164 -11.93 22.55 1.92
C ARG A 164 -12.18 24.01 2.33
N VAL A 165 -12.28 24.27 3.64
CA VAL A 165 -12.52 25.62 4.16
C VAL A 165 -11.30 26.51 4.00
N ALA A 166 -10.12 26.02 4.38
CA ALA A 166 -8.87 26.77 4.32
C ALA A 166 -8.50 27.18 2.88
N ALA A 167 -8.63 26.23 1.93
CA ALA A 167 -8.34 26.45 0.52
C ALA A 167 -9.52 27.05 -0.26
N ARG A 168 -10.68 27.23 0.39
CA ARG A 168 -11.92 27.74 -0.24
C ARG A 168 -12.39 26.90 -1.44
N GLN A 169 -12.13 25.61 -1.38
CA GLN A 169 -12.47 24.68 -2.47
C GLN A 169 -13.98 24.37 -2.50
N LYS A 170 -14.45 24.12 -3.72
CA LYS A 170 -15.80 23.62 -3.99
C LYS A 170 -15.68 22.28 -4.72
N LEU A 171 -16.71 21.43 -4.59
CA LEU A 171 -16.77 20.21 -5.39
C LEU A 171 -16.82 20.55 -6.90
N PRO A 172 -16.12 19.79 -7.75
CA PRO A 172 -15.23 18.70 -7.41
C PRO A 172 -13.80 19.17 -7.08
N PHE A 173 -13.21 18.63 -6.04
CA PHE A 173 -11.80 18.88 -5.71
C PHE A 173 -11.16 17.64 -5.07
N GLY A 174 -9.84 17.58 -5.06
CA GLY A 174 -9.09 16.50 -4.45
C GLY A 174 -8.13 16.96 -3.38
N VAL A 175 -7.70 16.02 -2.55
CA VAL A 175 -6.63 16.20 -1.57
C VAL A 175 -5.62 15.08 -1.76
N ALA A 176 -4.35 15.44 -1.86
CA ALA A 176 -3.26 14.54 -2.17
C ALA A 176 -2.14 14.61 -1.13
N GLN A 177 -1.52 13.47 -0.83
CA GLN A 177 -0.34 13.43 0.02
C GLN A 177 0.64 12.35 -0.40
N ILE A 178 1.90 12.54 -0.01
CA ILE A 178 2.97 11.55 -0.11
C ILE A 178 3.48 11.29 1.29
N GLY A 179 3.49 10.05 1.72
CA GLY A 179 3.95 9.76 3.07
C GLY A 179 4.16 8.29 3.37
N LYS A 180 4.79 8.04 4.51
CA LYS A 180 5.04 6.69 5.01
C LYS A 180 3.75 6.04 5.50
N ALA A 181 3.64 4.73 5.21
CA ALA A 181 2.64 3.85 5.79
C ALA A 181 3.30 2.57 6.29
N PHE A 182 2.62 1.85 7.18
CA PHE A 182 3.20 0.75 7.94
C PHE A 182 2.21 -0.40 8.05
N ARG A 183 2.64 -1.59 7.62
CA ARG A 183 1.83 -2.81 7.76
C ARG A 183 2.68 -3.90 8.36
N ASN A 184 2.26 -4.46 9.47
CA ASN A 184 2.98 -5.54 10.15
C ASN A 184 2.84 -6.86 9.39
N GLU A 185 3.34 -6.88 8.16
CA GLU A 185 3.26 -8.02 7.24
C GLU A 185 3.83 -9.29 7.89
N ILE A 186 3.08 -10.38 7.81
CA ILE A 186 3.53 -11.68 8.31
C ILE A 186 4.73 -12.16 7.52
N ASN A 187 4.62 -12.13 6.18
CA ASN A 187 5.63 -12.60 5.25
C ASN A 187 6.00 -11.51 4.23
N PRO A 188 6.89 -10.56 4.57
CA PRO A 188 7.47 -9.66 3.56
C PRO A 188 8.18 -10.47 2.48
N ARG A 189 7.93 -10.12 1.20
CA ARG A 189 8.46 -10.88 0.06
C ARG A 189 8.64 -10.00 -1.17
N ASN A 190 9.25 -10.58 -2.20
CA ASN A 190 9.47 -9.91 -3.48
C ASN A 190 10.25 -8.61 -3.31
N PHE A 191 11.32 -8.65 -2.48
CA PHE A 191 12.20 -7.51 -2.21
C PHE A 191 11.42 -6.34 -1.61
N THR A 192 11.44 -5.16 -2.23
CA THR A 192 10.71 -3.97 -1.75
C THR A 192 9.23 -3.95 -2.08
N PHE A 193 8.73 -4.90 -2.88
CA PHE A 193 7.34 -4.93 -3.32
C PHE A 193 6.35 -5.14 -2.15
N ARG A 194 6.67 -6.04 -1.21
CA ARG A 194 5.90 -6.23 0.03
C ARG A 194 6.79 -5.99 1.25
N SER A 195 6.75 -4.78 1.76
CA SER A 195 7.53 -4.27 2.89
C SER A 195 6.63 -3.92 4.06
N ARG A 196 7.20 -3.82 5.26
CA ARG A 196 6.50 -3.38 6.47
C ARG A 196 6.43 -1.87 6.63
N GLU A 197 7.38 -1.17 6.02
CA GLU A 197 7.39 0.29 5.90
C GLU A 197 7.54 0.64 4.43
N PHE A 198 6.67 1.48 3.91
CA PHE A 198 6.67 1.91 2.52
C PHE A 198 6.17 3.34 2.39
N THR A 199 6.28 3.92 1.21
CA THR A 199 5.74 5.24 0.92
C THR A 199 4.55 5.07 -0.01
N GLN A 200 3.42 5.70 0.35
CA GLN A 200 2.26 5.86 -0.52
C GLN A 200 2.22 7.26 -1.10
N MET A 201 1.69 7.35 -2.30
CA MET A 201 1.28 8.58 -2.96
C MET A 201 -0.23 8.44 -3.18
N GLU A 202 -1.02 9.13 -2.39
CA GLU A 202 -2.47 8.96 -2.29
C GLU A 202 -3.19 10.25 -2.68
N MET A 203 -4.29 10.14 -3.41
CA MET A 203 -5.14 11.27 -3.74
C MET A 203 -6.61 10.85 -3.67
N GLU A 204 -7.39 11.54 -2.85
CA GLU A 204 -8.81 11.37 -2.74
C GLU A 204 -9.52 12.52 -3.46
N PHE A 205 -10.39 12.18 -4.42
CA PHE A 205 -11.11 13.15 -5.21
C PHE A 205 -12.60 13.16 -4.85
N PHE A 206 -13.07 14.29 -4.38
CA PHE A 206 -14.42 14.49 -3.88
C PHE A 206 -15.28 15.14 -4.95
N CYS A 207 -16.42 14.55 -5.26
CA CYS A 207 -17.36 15.03 -6.27
C CYS A 207 -18.81 14.78 -5.85
N ASP A 208 -19.75 15.36 -6.57
CA ASP A 208 -21.17 15.02 -6.40
C ASP A 208 -21.40 13.54 -6.78
N GLY A 209 -22.27 12.86 -6.03
CA GLY A 209 -22.48 11.42 -6.15
C GLY A 209 -22.96 10.97 -7.53
N GLU A 210 -23.66 11.83 -8.27
CA GLU A 210 -24.12 11.57 -9.65
C GLU A 210 -22.96 11.55 -10.66
N ASP A 211 -21.89 12.31 -10.40
CA ASP A 211 -20.71 12.40 -11.25
C ASP A 211 -19.64 11.33 -10.93
N GLY A 212 -19.83 10.50 -9.92
CA GLY A 212 -18.80 9.59 -9.42
C GLY A 212 -18.20 8.68 -10.47
N MET A 213 -19.01 8.04 -11.32
CA MET A 213 -18.52 7.18 -12.40
C MET A 213 -17.78 7.95 -13.49
N LYS A 214 -18.21 9.16 -13.81
CA LYS A 214 -17.51 10.04 -14.77
C LYS A 214 -16.10 10.37 -14.27
N TRP A 215 -15.95 10.71 -12.98
CA TRP A 215 -14.65 11.00 -12.38
C TRP A 215 -13.78 9.76 -12.21
N PHE A 216 -14.39 8.60 -11.94
CA PHE A 216 -13.68 7.33 -11.93
C PHE A 216 -13.03 7.03 -13.29
N GLU A 217 -13.76 7.14 -14.40
CA GLU A 217 -13.22 6.93 -15.74
C GLU A 217 -12.15 7.97 -16.10
N TYR A 218 -12.37 9.23 -15.74
CA TYR A 218 -11.38 10.30 -15.93
C TYR A 218 -10.06 9.97 -15.20
N TRP A 219 -10.13 9.63 -13.92
CA TRP A 219 -8.93 9.34 -13.13
C TRP A 219 -8.24 8.05 -13.61
N LYS A 220 -8.97 7.04 -13.97
CA LYS A 220 -8.41 5.84 -14.60
C LYS A 220 -7.55 6.19 -15.81
N GLU A 221 -8.04 7.00 -16.72
CA GLU A 221 -7.30 7.45 -17.90
C GLU A 221 -6.06 8.28 -17.52
N GLN A 222 -6.21 9.24 -16.58
CA GLN A 222 -5.09 10.06 -16.13
C GLN A 222 -3.97 9.22 -15.50
N ARG A 223 -4.32 8.19 -14.74
CA ARG A 223 -3.33 7.32 -14.10
C ARG A 223 -2.60 6.43 -15.10
N ILE A 224 -3.30 5.86 -16.06
CA ILE A 224 -2.68 5.12 -17.17
C ILE A 224 -1.68 6.03 -17.93
N ASN A 225 -2.08 7.25 -18.24
CA ASN A 225 -1.21 8.21 -18.94
C ASN A 225 0.02 8.59 -18.10
N TYR A 226 -0.11 8.69 -16.80
CA TYR A 226 1.02 8.91 -15.89
C TYR A 226 2.06 7.78 -15.99
N TYR A 227 1.62 6.51 -15.94
CA TYR A 227 2.54 5.37 -16.07
C TYR A 227 3.19 5.28 -17.44
N LYS A 228 2.48 5.64 -18.51
CA LYS A 228 3.07 5.78 -19.85
C LYS A 228 4.19 6.82 -19.87
N LYS A 229 4.03 7.96 -19.19
CA LYS A 229 5.09 8.98 -19.02
C LYS A 229 6.30 8.45 -18.23
N LEU A 230 6.09 7.54 -17.28
CA LEU A 230 7.16 6.85 -16.56
C LEU A 230 7.89 5.80 -17.41
N GLY A 231 7.41 5.49 -18.61
CA GLY A 231 8.03 4.56 -19.55
C GLY A 231 7.44 3.15 -19.54
N PHE A 232 6.32 2.93 -18.85
CA PHE A 232 5.61 1.65 -18.95
C PHE A 232 4.89 1.55 -20.29
N SER A 233 5.03 0.39 -20.93
CA SER A 233 4.36 0.06 -22.20
C SER A 233 3.13 -0.82 -21.97
N GLU A 234 2.29 -0.94 -22.99
CA GLU A 234 1.11 -1.81 -22.95
C GLU A 234 1.47 -3.30 -22.82
N ASP A 235 2.68 -3.70 -23.20
CA ASP A 235 3.15 -5.09 -23.05
C ASP A 235 3.49 -5.46 -21.60
N ASN A 236 3.77 -4.47 -20.76
CA ASN A 236 4.17 -4.69 -19.38
C ASN A 236 3.27 -3.98 -18.35
N MET A 237 2.14 -3.45 -18.79
CA MET A 237 1.12 -2.82 -17.95
C MET A 237 -0.26 -3.30 -18.39
N ARG A 238 -1.12 -3.66 -17.44
CA ARG A 238 -2.51 -4.02 -17.71
C ARG A 238 -3.45 -3.43 -16.67
N ILE A 239 -4.74 -3.42 -17.00
CA ILE A 239 -5.80 -3.05 -16.06
C ILE A 239 -6.48 -4.34 -15.60
N TYR A 240 -6.52 -4.52 -14.29
CA TYR A 240 -7.31 -5.56 -13.64
C TYR A 240 -8.59 -4.95 -13.08
N VAL A 241 -9.74 -5.46 -13.51
CA VAL A 241 -11.05 -5.00 -13.04
C VAL A 241 -11.53 -5.94 -11.94
N HIS A 242 -11.85 -5.40 -10.77
CA HIS A 242 -12.35 -6.19 -9.66
C HIS A 242 -13.81 -6.59 -9.87
N GLU A 243 -14.06 -7.89 -9.98
CA GLU A 243 -15.43 -8.45 -10.02
C GLU A 243 -16.08 -8.46 -8.64
N LYS A 244 -15.27 -8.70 -7.59
CA LYS A 244 -15.70 -8.69 -6.19
C LYS A 244 -15.21 -7.40 -5.52
N LEU A 245 -16.14 -6.48 -5.34
CA LEU A 245 -15.85 -5.18 -4.72
C LEU A 245 -15.85 -5.27 -3.19
N ALA A 246 -15.04 -4.41 -2.55
CA ALA A 246 -15.17 -4.14 -1.14
C ALA A 246 -16.54 -3.47 -0.85
N HIS A 247 -17.03 -3.60 0.37
CA HIS A 247 -18.37 -3.13 0.76
C HIS A 247 -18.60 -1.62 0.56
N TYR A 248 -17.54 -0.84 0.52
CA TYR A 248 -17.55 0.61 0.29
C TYR A 248 -17.40 1.00 -1.19
N ALA A 249 -16.97 0.10 -2.06
CA ALA A 249 -16.64 0.42 -3.44
C ALA A 249 -17.82 0.18 -4.40
N LYS A 250 -18.02 1.09 -5.35
CA LYS A 250 -18.95 0.96 -6.47
C LYS A 250 -18.26 0.50 -7.75
N ALA A 251 -16.99 0.82 -7.91
CA ALA A 251 -16.10 0.34 -8.96
C ALA A 251 -14.66 0.34 -8.45
N ALA A 252 -13.86 -0.60 -8.92
CA ALA A 252 -12.44 -0.69 -8.58
C ALA A 252 -11.65 -1.31 -9.74
N ILE A 253 -10.50 -0.75 -10.02
CA ILE A 253 -9.48 -1.32 -10.89
C ILE A 253 -8.12 -1.22 -10.25
N ASP A 254 -7.23 -2.15 -10.63
CA ASP A 254 -5.80 -2.02 -10.39
C ASP A 254 -5.07 -1.80 -11.71
N ILE A 255 -4.07 -0.93 -11.67
CA ILE A 255 -3.05 -0.83 -12.71
C ILE A 255 -1.94 -1.77 -12.27
N GLU A 256 -1.82 -2.89 -12.99
CA GLU A 256 -0.82 -3.90 -12.72
C GLU A 256 0.34 -3.81 -13.70
N VAL A 257 1.53 -4.15 -13.22
CA VAL A 257 2.76 -4.19 -13.98
C VAL A 257 3.36 -5.60 -13.93
N LYS A 258 4.00 -5.99 -15.02
CA LYS A 258 4.69 -7.27 -15.15
C LYS A 258 6.05 -7.22 -14.45
N PHE A 259 6.10 -7.77 -13.24
CA PHE A 259 7.34 -7.96 -12.47
C PHE A 259 7.98 -9.31 -12.79
N PRO A 260 9.23 -9.57 -12.37
CA PRO A 260 9.85 -10.88 -12.52
C PRO A 260 9.12 -12.02 -11.80
N PHE A 261 8.28 -11.70 -10.81
CA PHE A 261 7.46 -12.68 -10.09
C PHE A 261 6.03 -12.79 -10.62
N GLY A 262 5.71 -12.14 -11.73
CA GLY A 262 4.38 -12.10 -12.35
C GLY A 262 3.75 -10.71 -12.32
N TRP A 263 2.47 -10.64 -12.60
CA TRP A 263 1.70 -9.40 -12.52
C TRP A 263 1.52 -8.96 -11.08
N GLY A 264 1.72 -7.68 -10.80
CA GLY A 264 1.57 -7.09 -9.49
C GLY A 264 0.93 -5.72 -9.57
N GLU A 265 0.07 -5.43 -8.60
CA GLU A 265 -0.58 -4.15 -8.43
C GLU A 265 0.45 -3.04 -8.19
N LEU A 266 0.32 -1.95 -8.93
CA LEU A 266 1.13 -0.75 -8.76
C LEU A 266 0.29 0.40 -8.21
N GLU A 267 -0.98 0.47 -8.61
CA GLU A 267 -1.93 1.47 -8.15
C GLU A 267 -3.37 0.96 -8.25
N GLY A 268 -4.18 1.20 -7.21
CA GLY A 268 -5.63 1.04 -7.24
C GLY A 268 -6.33 2.35 -7.58
N VAL A 269 -7.38 2.30 -8.40
CA VAL A 269 -8.31 3.41 -8.63
C VAL A 269 -9.71 2.95 -8.25
N HIS A 270 -10.31 3.61 -7.27
CA HIS A 270 -11.55 3.16 -6.65
C HIS A 270 -12.61 4.24 -6.64
N HIS A 271 -13.85 3.89 -6.99
CA HIS A 271 -15.03 4.70 -6.68
C HIS A 271 -15.61 4.23 -5.35
N ARG A 272 -15.33 4.97 -4.28
CA ARG A 272 -15.66 4.58 -2.89
C ARG A 272 -17.09 4.95 -2.45
N GLY A 273 -17.84 5.65 -3.30
CA GLY A 273 -19.17 6.15 -2.91
C GLY A 273 -19.08 7.25 -1.85
N THR A 274 -19.89 7.15 -0.80
CA THR A 274 -19.98 8.11 0.30
C THR A 274 -19.63 7.46 1.66
N TRP A 275 -18.93 6.35 1.64
CA TRP A 275 -18.66 5.56 2.85
C TRP A 275 -17.78 6.30 3.86
N ASP A 276 -16.81 7.05 3.37
CA ASP A 276 -15.75 7.66 4.19
C ASP A 276 -16.09 9.10 4.64
N ILE A 277 -17.23 9.68 4.21
CA ILE A 277 -17.64 11.06 4.48
C ILE A 277 -19.08 11.18 4.94
#